data_431c2e4eb85f51b661eb13d00662c6cd
#
_entry.id   431c2e4eb85f51b661eb13d00662c6cd
#
_cell.length_a   1.000
_cell.length_b   1.000
_cell.length_c   1.000
_cell.angle_alpha   90.00
_cell.angle_beta   90.00
_cell.angle_gamma   90.00
#
_symmetry.space_group_name_H-M   'P 1'
#
loop_
_entity.id
_entity.type
_entity.pdbx_description
1 polymer ?
#
loop_
_entity_poly.entity_id
_entity_poly.type
_entity_poly.pdbx_seq_one_letter_code
_entity_poly.pdbx_strand_id
1 'polypeptide(L)'
;MNHARFILLLSLLAAVAPAAEKKILVYTRNYTPDGKGYVHDNIAASVAGIRKLGAANGFAVDASDDPAVFTTANLKQYRVLVFSNSNNEAFATDSQRQAFQAFIRSGGGFVGIHSASGSERDWDYYQKVVGGKFKRHPKLQPFSVQVVDPSFPAVQGLPPSFDWEDECYYVEKLQPGIKPVLMTDPHKVVDPQFASDPGDLVNGMRPLAWYQTFDGGREFYLALGHKKEDYESPILTRLILGGIQWAMGGGATR
;
A
#
# COMPACT_ATOMS: atom_id res chain seq x y z
N MET A 1 31.86 55.34 43.52
CA MET A 1 32.25 54.80 42.24
C MET A 1 31.47 53.49 42.03
N ASN A 2 30.32 53.54 41.28
CA ASN A 2 29.43 52.38 41.06
C ASN A 2 29.76 51.76 39.70
N HIS A 3 30.28 50.56 39.75
CA HIS A 3 30.49 49.78 38.50
C HIS A 3 29.21 48.99 38.14
N ALA A 4 28.46 49.44 37.13
CA ALA A 4 27.36 48.68 36.55
C ALA A 4 27.93 47.55 35.66
N ARG A 5 27.67 46.31 36.02
CA ARG A 5 27.98 45.15 35.19
C ARG A 5 26.85 44.91 34.17
N PHE A 6 27.12 45.17 32.90
CA PHE A 6 26.24 44.77 31.82
C PHE A 6 26.36 43.25 31.56
N ILE A 7 25.29 42.51 31.78
CA ILE A 7 25.18 41.10 31.41
C ILE A 7 24.61 41.08 30.01
N LEU A 8 25.42 40.69 29.04
CA LEU A 8 24.99 40.44 27.64
C LEU A 8 24.33 39.08 27.57
N LEU A 9 22.99 39.01 27.48
CA LEU A 9 22.28 37.78 27.18
C LEU A 9 22.44 37.46 25.67
N LEU A 10 23.27 36.47 25.34
CA LEU A 10 23.32 35.89 24.02
C LEU A 10 22.12 34.92 23.86
N SER A 11 21.10 35.33 23.12
CA SER A 11 20.00 34.45 22.69
C SER A 11 20.48 33.55 21.58
N LEU A 12 20.72 32.26 21.89
CA LEU A 12 20.92 31.21 20.88
C LEU A 12 19.60 30.98 20.13
N LEU A 13 19.48 31.50 18.93
CA LEU A 13 18.46 31.02 17.98
C LEU A 13 18.89 29.64 17.49
N ALA A 14 18.28 28.60 18.01
CA ALA A 14 18.39 27.27 17.45
C ALA A 14 17.69 27.28 16.07
N ALA A 15 18.47 27.19 14.98
CA ALA A 15 17.94 27.00 13.65
C ALA A 15 17.26 25.62 13.60
N VAL A 16 15.92 25.60 13.53
CA VAL A 16 15.15 24.38 13.28
C VAL A 16 15.43 23.98 11.83
N ALA A 17 16.22 22.92 11.64
CA ALA A 17 16.42 22.35 10.32
C ALA A 17 15.04 21.97 9.73
N PRO A 18 14.75 22.31 8.46
CA PRO A 18 13.51 21.89 7.85
C PRO A 18 13.38 20.36 7.92
N ALA A 19 12.24 19.86 8.38
CA ALA A 19 11.98 18.42 8.37
C ALA A 19 12.13 17.90 6.94
N ALA A 20 12.90 16.80 6.77
CA ALA A 20 13.10 16.21 5.46
C ALA A 20 11.73 15.94 4.81
N GLU A 21 11.57 16.37 3.56
CA GLU A 21 10.34 16.17 2.80
C GLU A 21 9.98 14.69 2.76
N LYS A 22 8.74 14.37 3.16
CA LYS A 22 8.25 12.98 3.08
C LYS A 22 8.07 12.63 1.61
N LYS A 23 8.70 11.55 1.16
CA LYS A 23 8.65 11.12 -0.24
C LYS A 23 8.26 9.65 -0.36
N ILE A 24 7.44 9.32 -1.36
CA ILE A 24 7.04 7.95 -1.69
C ILE A 24 7.39 7.62 -3.12
N LEU A 25 7.58 6.33 -3.41
CA LEU A 25 7.72 5.80 -4.76
C LEU A 25 6.48 5.00 -5.12
N VAL A 26 5.76 5.40 -6.16
CA VAL A 26 4.71 4.60 -6.79
C VAL A 26 5.33 3.75 -7.88
N TYR A 27 5.23 2.42 -7.73
CA TYR A 27 5.82 1.46 -8.64
C TYR A 27 4.74 0.65 -9.34
N THR A 28 4.81 0.59 -10.68
CA THR A 28 3.70 0.11 -11.52
C THR A 28 4.12 -0.93 -12.56
N ARG A 29 5.28 -1.57 -12.37
CA ARG A 29 5.80 -2.53 -13.35
C ARG A 29 4.86 -3.74 -13.52
N ASN A 30 4.59 -4.06 -14.78
CA ASN A 30 3.88 -5.24 -15.24
C ASN A 30 4.72 -5.90 -16.33
N TYR A 31 5.53 -6.87 -15.97
CA TYR A 31 6.44 -7.49 -16.93
C TYR A 31 6.30 -9.01 -16.93
N THR A 32 6.22 -9.59 -18.13
CA THR A 32 6.43 -11.01 -18.38
C THR A 32 7.42 -11.15 -19.54
N PRO A 33 8.28 -12.19 -19.54
CA PRO A 33 9.26 -12.39 -20.60
C PRO A 33 8.66 -12.51 -22.00
N ASP A 34 7.43 -13.01 -22.10
CA ASP A 34 6.70 -13.19 -23.36
C ASP A 34 5.78 -12.02 -23.74
N GLY A 35 5.74 -10.97 -22.91
CA GLY A 35 4.91 -9.78 -23.11
C GLY A 35 3.40 -10.01 -23.01
N LYS A 36 2.94 -11.18 -22.52
CA LYS A 36 1.52 -11.55 -22.46
C LYS A 36 0.89 -11.36 -21.08
N GLY A 37 1.62 -10.77 -20.13
CA GLY A 37 1.10 -10.44 -18.81
C GLY A 37 -0.05 -9.42 -18.90
N TYR A 38 -1.06 -9.61 -18.08
CA TYR A 38 -2.15 -8.65 -17.99
C TYR A 38 -1.66 -7.33 -17.40
N VAL A 39 -1.97 -6.22 -18.07
CA VAL A 39 -1.65 -4.85 -17.65
C VAL A 39 -2.96 -4.10 -17.47
N HIS A 40 -3.18 -3.58 -16.26
CA HIS A 40 -4.38 -2.80 -15.96
C HIS A 40 -4.35 -1.45 -16.68
N ASP A 41 -5.48 -1.04 -17.25
CA ASP A 41 -5.61 0.25 -17.94
C ASP A 41 -5.79 1.44 -16.98
N ASN A 42 -5.91 1.16 -15.67
CA ASN A 42 -6.06 2.13 -14.58
C ASN A 42 -4.74 2.72 -14.05
N ILE A 43 -3.57 2.23 -14.50
CA ILE A 43 -2.26 2.63 -13.95
C ILE A 43 -2.06 4.15 -14.02
N ALA A 44 -2.36 4.78 -15.15
CA ALA A 44 -2.22 6.23 -15.29
C ALA A 44 -3.11 7.00 -14.31
N ALA A 45 -4.37 6.54 -14.12
CA ALA A 45 -5.32 7.14 -13.18
C ALA A 45 -4.85 6.96 -11.73
N SER A 46 -4.32 5.77 -11.39
CA SER A 46 -3.80 5.49 -10.05
C SER A 46 -2.61 6.39 -9.69
N VAL A 47 -1.66 6.55 -10.61
CA VAL A 47 -0.52 7.45 -10.41
C VAL A 47 -0.97 8.90 -10.26
N ALA A 48 -1.89 9.36 -11.10
CA ALA A 48 -2.44 10.71 -11.01
C ALA A 48 -3.20 10.96 -9.69
N GLY A 49 -4.03 10.00 -9.27
CA GLY A 49 -4.75 10.05 -8.00
C GLY A 49 -3.81 10.11 -6.80
N ILE A 50 -2.78 9.27 -6.77
CA ILE A 50 -1.80 9.25 -5.65
C ILE A 50 -0.96 10.53 -5.64
N ARG A 51 -0.59 11.09 -6.80
CA ARG A 51 0.09 12.41 -6.87
C ARG A 51 -0.78 13.53 -6.31
N LYS A 52 -2.09 13.53 -6.63
CA LYS A 52 -3.06 14.48 -6.09
C LYS A 52 -3.16 14.36 -4.56
N LEU A 53 -3.18 13.13 -4.04
CA LEU A 53 -3.14 12.89 -2.58
C LEU A 53 -1.85 13.42 -1.95
N GLY A 54 -0.68 13.19 -2.59
CA GLY A 54 0.60 13.70 -2.10
C GLY A 54 0.62 15.22 -2.01
N ALA A 55 0.21 15.90 -3.08
CA ALA A 55 0.15 17.36 -3.13
C ALA A 55 -0.79 17.95 -2.06
N ALA A 56 -1.92 17.30 -1.79
CA ALA A 56 -2.89 17.75 -0.79
C ALA A 56 -2.48 17.43 0.66
N ASN A 57 -1.54 16.50 0.89
CA ASN A 57 -1.19 15.97 2.22
C ASN A 57 0.30 16.11 2.58
N GLY A 58 1.07 16.91 1.83
CA GLY A 58 2.44 17.28 2.15
C GLY A 58 3.45 16.15 2.03
N PHE A 59 3.36 15.34 0.97
CA PHE A 59 4.39 14.39 0.58
C PHE A 59 4.63 14.35 -0.93
N ALA A 60 5.89 14.21 -1.33
CA ALA A 60 6.28 14.10 -2.72
C ALA A 60 6.04 12.69 -3.26
N VAL A 61 5.74 12.57 -4.55
CA VAL A 61 5.42 11.30 -5.23
C VAL A 61 6.23 11.16 -6.50
N ASP A 62 7.20 10.26 -6.48
CA ASP A 62 7.82 9.73 -7.70
C ASP A 62 7.02 8.53 -8.22
N ALA A 63 7.04 8.31 -9.51
CA ALA A 63 6.45 7.13 -10.14
C ALA A 63 7.42 6.53 -11.16
N SER A 64 7.51 5.19 -11.19
CA SER A 64 8.36 4.44 -12.11
C SER A 64 7.79 3.04 -12.36
N ASP A 65 8.07 2.49 -13.52
CA ASP A 65 7.93 1.08 -13.87
C ASP A 65 9.30 0.43 -14.17
N ASP A 66 10.38 1.22 -14.08
CA ASP A 66 11.74 0.75 -14.28
C ASP A 66 12.30 0.11 -13.01
N PRO A 67 12.66 -1.19 -13.02
CA PRO A 67 13.23 -1.87 -11.86
C PRO A 67 14.64 -1.34 -11.47
N ALA A 68 15.31 -0.58 -12.32
CA ALA A 68 16.59 0.05 -12.00
C ALA A 68 16.51 1.04 -10.83
N VAL A 69 15.30 1.54 -10.47
CA VAL A 69 15.09 2.39 -9.29
C VAL A 69 15.36 1.65 -7.97
N PHE A 70 15.35 0.30 -7.97
CA PHE A 70 15.60 -0.52 -6.78
C PHE A 70 17.09 -0.70 -6.53
N THR A 71 17.70 0.37 -6.03
CA THR A 71 19.05 0.34 -5.42
C THR A 71 18.96 0.85 -4.00
N THR A 72 19.80 0.33 -3.10
CA THR A 72 19.81 0.77 -1.69
C THR A 72 20.07 2.28 -1.58
N ALA A 73 20.88 2.85 -2.47
CA ALA A 73 21.16 4.28 -2.49
C ALA A 73 19.91 5.09 -2.84
N ASN A 74 19.19 4.69 -3.90
CA ASN A 74 17.98 5.40 -4.34
C ASN A 74 16.83 5.25 -3.34
N LEU A 75 16.62 4.06 -2.77
CA LEU A 75 15.49 3.81 -1.89
C LEU A 75 15.55 4.57 -0.55
N LYS A 76 16.74 5.02 -0.11
CA LYS A 76 16.91 5.81 1.13
C LYS A 76 16.11 7.12 1.15
N GLN A 77 15.74 7.68 -0.01
CA GLN A 77 14.97 8.91 -0.08
C GLN A 77 13.48 8.71 0.16
N TYR A 78 12.98 7.47 0.11
CA TYR A 78 11.55 7.17 0.24
C TYR A 78 11.21 6.67 1.63
N ARG A 79 10.00 6.99 2.07
CA ARG A 79 9.39 6.48 3.32
C ARG A 79 8.50 5.29 3.05
N VAL A 80 7.85 5.25 1.89
CA VAL A 80 6.92 4.20 1.48
C VAL A 80 7.14 3.84 0.02
N LEU A 81 7.10 2.55 -0.28
CA LEU A 81 6.96 2.01 -1.61
C LEU A 81 5.49 1.63 -1.83
N VAL A 82 4.86 2.23 -2.82
CA VAL A 82 3.48 1.95 -3.21
C VAL A 82 3.49 1.15 -4.50
N PHE A 83 3.23 -0.13 -4.42
CA PHE A 83 3.06 -1.00 -5.59
C PHE A 83 1.60 -0.87 -6.05
N SER A 84 1.37 -0.07 -7.08
CA SER A 84 0.03 0.24 -7.56
C SER A 84 -0.24 -0.45 -8.88
N ASN A 85 -1.13 -1.43 -8.85
CA ASN A 85 -1.48 -2.24 -10.02
C ASN A 85 -0.28 -2.88 -10.72
N SER A 86 0.84 -3.06 -10.00
CA SER A 86 1.96 -3.88 -10.48
C SER A 86 1.54 -5.35 -10.56
N ASN A 87 2.15 -6.13 -11.43
CA ASN A 87 1.83 -7.54 -11.61
C ASN A 87 3.04 -8.29 -12.19
N ASN A 88 3.08 -9.62 -12.05
CA ASN A 88 4.11 -10.48 -12.60
C ASN A 88 5.52 -10.17 -12.05
N GLU A 89 6.54 -10.02 -12.90
CA GLU A 89 7.91 -9.73 -12.44
C GLU A 89 8.07 -8.26 -12.10
N ALA A 90 8.14 -7.95 -10.81
CA ALA A 90 8.41 -6.59 -10.33
C ALA A 90 9.90 -6.24 -10.39
N PHE A 91 10.78 -7.21 -10.26
CA PHE A 91 12.23 -7.02 -10.26
C PHE A 91 12.88 -7.85 -11.38
N ALA A 92 13.93 -7.29 -11.97
CA ALA A 92 14.69 -7.96 -13.03
C ALA A 92 15.90 -8.75 -12.49
N THR A 93 16.39 -8.42 -11.28
CA THR A 93 17.61 -9.00 -10.71
C THR A 93 17.46 -9.25 -9.21
N ASP A 94 18.28 -10.17 -8.68
CA ASP A 94 18.33 -10.44 -7.25
C ASP A 94 18.87 -9.26 -6.43
N SER A 95 19.74 -8.42 -7.00
CA SER A 95 20.21 -7.22 -6.33
C SER A 95 19.08 -6.21 -6.08
N GLN A 96 18.10 -6.12 -6.98
CA GLN A 96 16.90 -5.29 -6.80
C GLN A 96 15.99 -5.86 -5.71
N ARG A 97 15.80 -7.19 -5.67
CA ARG A 97 15.09 -7.88 -4.58
C ARG A 97 15.78 -7.66 -3.23
N GLN A 98 17.11 -7.73 -3.19
CA GLN A 98 17.88 -7.43 -1.98
C GLN A 98 17.73 -5.98 -1.53
N ALA A 99 17.72 -5.01 -2.46
CA ALA A 99 17.48 -3.60 -2.13
C ALA A 99 16.07 -3.38 -1.55
N PHE A 100 15.05 -4.02 -2.11
CA PHE A 100 13.70 -4.03 -1.57
C PHE A 100 13.65 -4.63 -0.15
N GLN A 101 14.26 -5.81 0.07
CA GLN A 101 14.36 -6.41 1.41
C GLN A 101 15.05 -5.48 2.41
N ALA A 102 16.17 -4.88 2.02
CA ALA A 102 16.90 -3.96 2.88
C ALA A 102 16.06 -2.73 3.26
N PHE A 103 15.24 -2.22 2.33
CA PHE A 103 14.31 -1.13 2.57
C PHE A 103 13.26 -1.52 3.63
N ILE A 104 12.59 -2.67 3.49
CA ILE A 104 11.61 -3.17 4.46
C ILE A 104 12.28 -3.35 5.84
N ARG A 105 13.43 -4.03 5.91
CA ARG A 105 14.18 -4.26 7.17
C ARG A 105 14.62 -3.00 7.88
N SER A 106 14.83 -1.94 7.14
CA SER A 106 15.18 -0.62 7.71
C SER A 106 13.97 0.15 8.27
N GLY A 107 12.77 -0.45 8.27
CA GLY A 107 11.54 0.19 8.73
C GLY A 107 10.78 0.94 7.65
N GLY A 108 11.10 0.68 6.38
CA GLY A 108 10.38 1.26 5.24
C GLY A 108 8.94 0.77 5.15
N GLY A 109 8.01 1.64 4.74
CA GLY A 109 6.61 1.29 4.55
C GLY A 109 6.34 0.67 3.19
N PHE A 110 5.35 -0.23 3.15
CA PHE A 110 4.85 -0.81 1.90
C PHE A 110 3.34 -0.64 1.79
N VAL A 111 2.86 -0.28 0.60
CA VAL A 111 1.44 -0.27 0.26
C VAL A 111 1.25 -1.02 -1.05
N GLY A 112 0.47 -2.10 -1.01
CA GLY A 112 0.06 -2.83 -2.22
C GLY A 112 -1.37 -2.48 -2.60
N ILE A 113 -1.61 -2.15 -3.87
CA ILE A 113 -2.94 -1.83 -4.39
C ILE A 113 -3.28 -2.81 -5.50
N HIS A 114 -4.45 -3.42 -5.39
CA HIS A 114 -5.08 -4.30 -6.36
C HIS A 114 -4.14 -5.42 -6.81
N SER A 115 -3.73 -5.45 -8.08
CA SER A 115 -2.88 -6.52 -8.61
C SER A 115 -1.45 -6.58 -8.05
N ALA A 116 -1.07 -5.69 -7.12
CA ALA A 116 0.20 -5.80 -6.43
C ALA A 116 0.41 -7.18 -5.78
N SER A 117 -0.65 -7.85 -5.29
CA SER A 117 -0.58 -9.21 -4.75
C SER A 117 -0.28 -10.29 -5.80
N GLY A 118 -0.35 -9.94 -7.08
CA GLY A 118 0.03 -10.78 -8.23
C GLY A 118 1.47 -10.56 -8.70
N SER A 119 2.23 -9.67 -8.07
CA SER A 119 3.65 -9.50 -8.36
C SER A 119 4.49 -10.58 -7.67
N GLU A 120 5.65 -10.92 -8.24
CA GLU A 120 6.67 -11.80 -7.64
C GLU A 120 6.05 -13.10 -7.07
N ARG A 121 5.23 -13.78 -7.86
CA ARG A 121 4.41 -14.93 -7.41
C ARG A 121 5.22 -16.10 -6.87
N ASP A 122 6.48 -16.20 -7.24
CA ASP A 122 7.39 -17.28 -6.85
C ASP A 122 8.41 -16.83 -5.77
N TRP A 123 8.26 -15.61 -5.25
CA TRP A 123 9.13 -15.09 -4.22
C TRP A 123 8.40 -14.94 -2.88
N ASP A 124 8.55 -15.93 -2.02
CA ASP A 124 7.87 -16.01 -0.71
C ASP A 124 8.06 -14.78 0.17
N TYR A 125 9.22 -14.11 0.09
CA TYR A 125 9.45 -12.89 0.87
C TYR A 125 8.48 -11.78 0.48
N TYR A 126 8.28 -11.55 -0.83
CA TYR A 126 7.32 -10.54 -1.31
C TYR A 126 5.89 -10.88 -0.89
N GLN A 127 5.49 -12.15 -0.97
CA GLN A 127 4.17 -12.61 -0.53
C GLN A 127 3.96 -12.36 0.97
N LYS A 128 5.00 -12.53 1.79
CA LYS A 128 4.97 -12.21 3.22
C LYS A 128 4.85 -10.70 3.46
N VAL A 129 5.52 -9.85 2.68
CA VAL A 129 5.37 -8.39 2.75
C VAL A 129 3.95 -7.97 2.40
N VAL A 130 3.37 -8.50 1.31
CA VAL A 130 1.97 -8.23 0.93
C VAL A 130 0.98 -8.80 1.96
N GLY A 131 1.34 -9.88 2.62
CA GLY A 131 0.46 -10.61 3.56
C GLY A 131 -0.39 -11.70 2.91
N GLY A 132 -0.22 -11.95 1.60
CA GLY A 132 -0.92 -12.96 0.84
C GLY A 132 -0.52 -12.92 -0.64
N LYS A 133 -0.98 -13.90 -1.40
CA LYS A 133 -0.72 -14.03 -2.83
C LYS A 133 -2.03 -14.04 -3.59
N PHE A 134 -2.12 -13.27 -4.68
CA PHE A 134 -3.26 -13.34 -5.59
C PHE A 134 -3.42 -14.75 -6.15
N LYS A 135 -4.63 -15.25 -6.13
CA LYS A 135 -5.00 -16.55 -6.67
C LYS A 135 -5.84 -16.41 -7.92
N ARG A 136 -7.01 -15.79 -7.80
CA ARG A 136 -7.98 -15.54 -8.86
C ARG A 136 -9.01 -14.49 -8.43
N HIS A 137 -9.92 -14.18 -9.32
CA HIS A 137 -11.14 -13.40 -9.04
C HIS A 137 -12.31 -13.92 -9.89
N PRO A 138 -13.57 -13.77 -9.45
CA PRO A 138 -14.74 -13.89 -10.31
C PRO A 138 -14.85 -12.68 -11.25
N LYS A 139 -15.87 -12.64 -12.07
CA LYS A 139 -16.14 -11.47 -12.92
C LYS A 139 -16.35 -10.23 -12.07
N LEU A 140 -15.96 -9.06 -12.61
CA LEU A 140 -16.24 -7.75 -12.05
C LEU A 140 -17.74 -7.63 -11.76
N GLN A 141 -18.10 -7.24 -10.54
CA GLN A 141 -19.47 -7.18 -10.05
C GLN A 141 -19.59 -6.31 -8.79
N PRO A 142 -20.79 -5.82 -8.47
CA PRO A 142 -21.03 -5.19 -7.18
C PRO A 142 -21.03 -6.23 -6.03
N PHE A 143 -20.47 -5.85 -4.90
CA PHE A 143 -20.55 -6.60 -3.62
C PHE A 143 -20.49 -5.65 -2.43
N SER A 144 -20.99 -6.11 -1.29
CA SER A 144 -20.97 -5.32 -0.05
C SER A 144 -19.63 -5.47 0.66
N VAL A 145 -19.02 -4.36 1.02
CA VAL A 145 -17.77 -4.27 1.78
C VAL A 145 -18.09 -3.88 3.23
N GLN A 146 -17.53 -4.60 4.18
CA GLN A 146 -17.70 -4.34 5.62
C GLN A 146 -16.40 -3.78 6.20
N VAL A 147 -16.50 -2.73 7.02
CA VAL A 147 -15.41 -2.21 7.84
C VAL A 147 -15.33 -3.03 9.12
N VAL A 148 -14.27 -3.82 9.29
CA VAL A 148 -14.11 -4.73 10.43
C VAL A 148 -13.13 -4.24 11.50
N ASP A 149 -12.27 -3.27 11.16
CA ASP A 149 -11.46 -2.52 12.13
C ASP A 149 -11.69 -1.01 11.96
N PRO A 150 -12.73 -0.44 12.59
CA PRO A 150 -13.05 0.98 12.47
C PRO A 150 -12.00 1.90 13.13
N SER A 151 -11.08 1.36 13.91
CA SER A 151 -9.99 2.12 14.54
C SER A 151 -8.83 2.41 13.56
N PHE A 152 -8.74 1.68 12.46
CA PHE A 152 -7.66 1.85 11.50
C PHE A 152 -7.80 3.19 10.73
N PRO A 153 -6.73 3.99 10.58
CA PRO A 153 -6.84 5.34 10.02
C PRO A 153 -7.46 5.42 8.61
N ALA A 154 -7.23 4.43 7.77
CA ALA A 154 -7.72 4.42 6.39
C ALA A 154 -9.26 4.35 6.27
N VAL A 155 -9.96 3.87 7.30
CA VAL A 155 -11.42 3.70 7.28
C VAL A 155 -12.17 4.69 8.16
N GLN A 156 -11.46 5.57 8.87
CA GLN A 156 -12.11 6.58 9.71
C GLN A 156 -13.02 7.49 8.88
N GLY A 157 -14.29 7.60 9.31
CA GLY A 157 -15.33 8.37 8.62
C GLY A 157 -15.98 7.65 7.42
N LEU A 158 -15.62 6.39 7.15
CA LEU A 158 -16.41 5.54 6.27
C LEU A 158 -17.60 4.95 7.03
N PRO A 159 -18.73 4.64 6.33
CA PRO A 159 -19.83 3.91 6.94
C PRO A 159 -19.37 2.50 7.34
N PRO A 160 -20.07 1.81 8.27
CA PRO A 160 -19.74 0.44 8.68
C PRO A 160 -19.77 -0.58 7.53
N SER A 161 -20.51 -0.29 6.47
CA SER A 161 -20.53 -1.04 5.22
C SER A 161 -20.89 -0.13 4.05
N PHE A 162 -20.43 -0.50 2.86
CA PHE A 162 -20.74 0.19 1.61
C PHE A 162 -20.69 -0.80 0.44
N ASP A 163 -21.44 -0.50 -0.62
CA ASP A 163 -21.39 -1.28 -1.85
C ASP A 163 -20.22 -0.80 -2.73
N TRP A 164 -19.55 -1.75 -3.36
CA TRP A 164 -18.41 -1.48 -4.24
C TRP A 164 -18.46 -2.42 -5.45
N GLU A 165 -18.16 -1.92 -6.63
CA GLU A 165 -18.07 -2.71 -7.84
C GLU A 165 -16.63 -2.89 -8.25
N ASP A 166 -16.13 -4.14 -8.17
CA ASP A 166 -14.73 -4.48 -8.44
C ASP A 166 -14.57 -5.96 -8.81
N GLU A 167 -13.34 -6.36 -9.11
CA GLU A 167 -12.92 -7.75 -9.08
C GLU A 167 -12.70 -8.19 -7.63
N CYS A 168 -13.58 -9.05 -7.11
CA CYS A 168 -13.39 -9.58 -5.76
C CYS A 168 -12.19 -10.53 -5.72
N TYR A 169 -11.00 -10.03 -5.35
CA TYR A 169 -9.77 -10.82 -5.34
C TYR A 169 -9.80 -11.94 -4.32
N TYR A 170 -9.45 -13.13 -4.76
CA TYR A 170 -9.22 -14.32 -3.95
C TYR A 170 -7.72 -14.49 -3.77
N VAL A 171 -7.31 -14.62 -2.53
CA VAL A 171 -5.91 -14.78 -2.15
C VAL A 171 -5.65 -16.14 -1.56
N GLU A 172 -4.42 -16.58 -1.63
CA GLU A 172 -3.89 -17.77 -0.97
C GLU A 172 -2.64 -17.39 -0.17
N LYS A 173 -2.19 -18.28 0.70
CA LYS A 173 -1.02 -18.07 1.57
C LYS A 173 -1.14 -16.81 2.44
N LEU A 174 -2.35 -16.51 2.92
CA LEU A 174 -2.56 -15.42 3.89
C LEU A 174 -1.64 -15.61 5.09
N GLN A 175 -0.91 -14.56 5.43
CA GLN A 175 -0.04 -14.58 6.59
C GLN A 175 -0.87 -14.54 7.89
N PRO A 176 -0.54 -15.34 8.93
CA PRO A 176 -1.32 -15.39 10.16
C PRO A 176 -1.31 -14.07 10.96
N GLY A 177 -0.37 -13.17 10.66
CA GLY A 177 -0.22 -11.89 11.34
C GLY A 177 -1.01 -10.73 10.73
N ILE A 178 -1.71 -10.92 9.61
CA ILE A 178 -2.51 -9.86 9.01
C ILE A 178 -3.65 -9.45 9.93
N LYS A 179 -3.97 -8.17 9.90
CA LYS A 179 -5.12 -7.56 10.58
C LYS A 179 -6.07 -7.02 9.53
N PRO A 180 -7.18 -7.72 9.26
CA PRO A 180 -8.16 -7.26 8.28
C PRO A 180 -8.80 -5.93 8.69
N VAL A 181 -9.01 -5.06 7.70
CA VAL A 181 -9.66 -3.75 7.83
C VAL A 181 -10.97 -3.73 7.08
N LEU A 182 -10.98 -4.32 5.87
CA LEU A 182 -12.16 -4.50 5.04
C LEU A 182 -12.34 -5.97 4.71
N MET A 183 -13.59 -6.42 4.75
CA MET A 183 -13.98 -7.78 4.39
C MET A 183 -15.27 -7.80 3.57
N THR A 184 -15.52 -8.90 2.87
CA THR A 184 -16.83 -9.20 2.28
C THR A 184 -17.28 -10.62 2.63
N ASP A 185 -18.60 -10.84 2.67
CA ASP A 185 -19.17 -12.17 2.76
C ASP A 185 -19.03 -12.88 1.41
N PRO A 186 -18.21 -13.94 1.30
CA PRO A 186 -17.95 -14.59 0.03
C PRO A 186 -19.19 -15.29 -0.55
N HIS A 187 -20.19 -15.61 0.28
CA HIS A 187 -21.44 -16.23 -0.18
C HIS A 187 -22.37 -15.24 -0.89
N LYS A 188 -22.10 -13.93 -0.77
CA LYS A 188 -22.84 -12.87 -1.46
C LYS A 188 -22.15 -12.42 -2.76
N VAL A 189 -21.01 -12.99 -3.07
CA VAL A 189 -20.29 -12.77 -4.33
C VAL A 189 -20.68 -13.87 -5.31
N VAL A 190 -21.12 -13.51 -6.51
CA VAL A 190 -21.48 -14.49 -7.55
C VAL A 190 -20.21 -15.12 -8.10
N ASP A 191 -19.95 -16.35 -7.70
CA ASP A 191 -18.77 -17.10 -8.11
C ASP A 191 -19.07 -18.61 -8.22
N PRO A 192 -19.25 -19.14 -9.43
CA PRO A 192 -19.51 -20.57 -9.63
C PRO A 192 -18.39 -21.49 -9.12
N GLN A 193 -17.17 -20.98 -8.97
CA GLN A 193 -16.00 -21.76 -8.53
C GLN A 193 -15.79 -21.68 -7.01
N PHE A 194 -16.58 -20.89 -6.27
CA PHE A 194 -16.36 -20.67 -4.84
C PHE A 194 -16.31 -21.97 -4.02
N ALA A 195 -17.22 -22.91 -4.28
CA ALA A 195 -17.27 -24.17 -3.55
C ALA A 195 -16.04 -25.06 -3.74
N SER A 196 -15.41 -25.01 -4.93
CA SER A 196 -14.24 -25.83 -5.28
C SER A 196 -12.91 -25.13 -5.01
N ASP A 197 -12.92 -23.79 -5.03
CA ASP A 197 -11.72 -22.97 -4.86
C ASP A 197 -12.02 -21.65 -4.14
N PRO A 198 -12.28 -21.70 -2.83
CA PRO A 198 -12.66 -20.52 -2.06
C PRO A 198 -11.52 -19.51 -1.84
N GLY A 199 -10.25 -19.88 -2.07
CA GLY A 199 -9.12 -19.11 -1.54
C GLY A 199 -9.11 -19.08 -0.02
N ASP A 200 -8.18 -18.32 0.57
CA ASP A 200 -8.08 -18.20 2.02
C ASP A 200 -9.14 -17.23 2.57
N LEU A 201 -9.69 -17.59 3.72
CA LEU A 201 -10.68 -16.81 4.45
C LEU A 201 -10.20 -16.55 5.88
N VAL A 202 -10.68 -15.47 6.47
CA VAL A 202 -10.49 -15.15 7.89
C VAL A 202 -11.85 -15.19 8.56
N ASN A 203 -12.07 -16.12 9.49
CA ASN A 203 -13.36 -16.32 10.17
C ASN A 203 -14.55 -16.46 9.20
N GLY A 204 -14.34 -17.14 8.06
CA GLY A 204 -15.37 -17.35 7.04
C GLY A 204 -15.61 -16.14 6.11
N MET A 205 -14.94 -15.02 6.34
CA MET A 205 -15.03 -13.80 5.53
C MET A 205 -13.82 -13.65 4.63
N ARG A 206 -13.99 -12.97 3.50
CA ARG A 206 -12.91 -12.67 2.57
C ARG A 206 -12.29 -11.32 2.89
N PRO A 207 -10.99 -11.26 3.23
CA PRO A 207 -10.30 -9.99 3.43
C PRO A 207 -10.11 -9.26 2.09
N LEU A 208 -10.40 -7.96 2.08
CA LEU A 208 -10.24 -7.04 0.95
C LEU A 208 -9.18 -5.97 1.21
N ALA A 209 -8.92 -5.66 2.48
CA ALA A 209 -7.81 -4.83 2.91
C ALA A 209 -7.32 -5.30 4.26
N TRP A 210 -6.00 -5.20 4.48
CA TRP A 210 -5.37 -5.54 5.75
C TRP A 210 -4.06 -4.77 5.94
N TYR A 211 -3.60 -4.79 7.17
CA TYR A 211 -2.28 -4.31 7.54
C TYR A 211 -1.53 -5.32 8.40
N GLN A 212 -0.24 -5.19 8.46
CA GLN A 212 0.66 -5.96 9.32
C GLN A 212 1.96 -5.21 9.54
N THR A 213 2.81 -5.77 10.41
CA THR A 213 4.22 -5.43 10.48
C THR A 213 5.02 -6.69 10.16
N PHE A 214 5.96 -6.59 9.24
CA PHE A 214 6.79 -7.71 8.83
C PHE A 214 8.24 -7.25 8.61
N ASP A 215 9.20 -8.00 9.13
CA ASP A 215 10.66 -7.82 8.95
C ASP A 215 11.13 -6.36 9.21
N GLY A 216 10.47 -5.64 10.13
CA GLY A 216 10.75 -4.26 10.49
C GLY A 216 9.90 -3.20 9.78
N GLY A 217 9.25 -3.54 8.69
CA GLY A 217 8.38 -2.66 7.91
C GLY A 217 6.96 -2.56 8.45
N ARG A 218 6.17 -1.69 7.80
CA ARG A 218 4.73 -1.49 8.03
C ARG A 218 4.02 -1.63 6.69
N GLU A 219 3.20 -2.65 6.54
CA GLU A 219 2.60 -3.06 5.28
C GLU A 219 1.08 -2.92 5.31
N PHE A 220 0.54 -2.27 4.31
CA PHE A 220 -0.89 -2.19 4.04
C PHE A 220 -1.18 -2.73 2.64
N TYR A 221 -2.22 -3.55 2.52
CA TYR A 221 -2.70 -4.02 1.23
C TYR A 221 -4.18 -3.71 1.06
N LEU A 222 -4.55 -3.33 -0.17
CA LEU A 222 -5.91 -3.01 -0.60
C LEU A 222 -6.21 -3.74 -1.92
N ALA A 223 -7.14 -4.69 -1.89
CA ALA A 223 -7.54 -5.45 -3.08
C ALA A 223 -8.39 -4.65 -4.08
N LEU A 224 -9.04 -3.57 -3.62
CA LEU A 224 -9.90 -2.72 -4.44
C LEU A 224 -9.08 -1.78 -5.34
N GLY A 225 -9.70 -1.30 -6.42
CA GLY A 225 -9.11 -0.29 -7.32
C GLY A 225 -8.85 -0.77 -8.73
N HIS A 226 -9.70 -1.67 -9.26
CA HIS A 226 -9.61 -2.14 -10.64
C HIS A 226 -9.94 -1.05 -11.66
N LYS A 227 -11.00 -0.26 -11.42
CA LYS A 227 -11.46 0.73 -12.40
C LYS A 227 -10.68 2.04 -12.27
N LYS A 228 -10.43 2.71 -13.40
CA LYS A 228 -9.73 4.02 -13.40
C LYS A 228 -10.53 5.12 -12.69
N GLU A 229 -11.85 5.06 -12.74
CA GLU A 229 -12.77 6.01 -12.10
C GLU A 229 -12.69 5.91 -10.56
N ASP A 230 -12.31 4.76 -10.02
CA ASP A 230 -12.18 4.55 -8.59
C ASP A 230 -11.15 5.49 -7.94
N TYR A 231 -10.12 5.88 -8.68
CA TYR A 231 -9.04 6.78 -8.18
C TYR A 231 -9.50 8.24 -8.01
N GLU A 232 -10.74 8.56 -8.39
CA GLU A 232 -11.43 9.82 -8.05
C GLU A 232 -12.47 9.63 -6.93
N SER A 233 -12.78 8.39 -6.55
CA SER A 233 -13.73 8.07 -5.49
C SER A 233 -13.21 8.54 -4.12
N PRO A 234 -14.02 9.27 -3.32
CA PRO A 234 -13.66 9.63 -1.95
C PRO A 234 -13.37 8.42 -1.05
N ILE A 235 -14.00 7.28 -1.32
CA ILE A 235 -13.78 6.03 -0.55
C ILE A 235 -12.39 5.49 -0.86
N LEU A 236 -12.08 5.21 -2.14
CA LEU A 236 -10.79 4.60 -2.50
C LEU A 236 -9.62 5.53 -2.16
N THR A 237 -9.73 6.82 -2.46
CA THR A 237 -8.67 7.79 -2.17
C THR A 237 -8.39 7.93 -0.68
N ARG A 238 -9.42 7.83 0.18
CA ARG A 238 -9.26 7.78 1.64
C ARG A 238 -8.54 6.51 2.08
N LEU A 239 -8.93 5.35 1.56
CA LEU A 239 -8.28 4.07 1.87
C LEU A 239 -6.80 4.08 1.49
N ILE A 240 -6.47 4.57 0.30
CA ILE A 240 -5.08 4.71 -0.16
C ILE A 240 -4.31 5.69 0.71
N LEU A 241 -4.86 6.88 0.97
CA LEU A 241 -4.19 7.90 1.79
C LEU A 241 -3.91 7.39 3.21
N GLY A 242 -4.92 6.81 3.87
CA GLY A 242 -4.76 6.29 5.23
C GLY A 242 -3.77 5.13 5.30
N GLY A 243 -3.74 4.25 4.29
CA GLY A 243 -2.74 3.19 4.17
C GLY A 243 -1.32 3.75 4.01
N ILE A 244 -1.13 4.75 3.14
CA ILE A 244 0.15 5.43 2.95
C ILE A 244 0.60 6.12 4.24
N GLN A 245 -0.26 6.89 4.91
CA GLN A 245 0.04 7.59 6.14
C GLN A 245 0.41 6.63 7.28
N TRP A 246 -0.31 5.53 7.42
CA TRP A 246 0.00 4.49 8.39
C TRP A 246 1.35 3.83 8.09
N ALA A 247 1.63 3.48 6.83
CA ALA A 247 2.90 2.88 6.41
C ALA A 247 4.09 3.84 6.61
N MET A 248 3.88 5.17 6.50
CA MET A 248 4.90 6.19 6.83
C MET A 248 5.26 6.24 8.32
N GLY A 249 4.52 5.57 9.20
CA GLY A 249 4.69 5.70 10.65
C GLY A 249 3.92 6.89 11.26
N GLY A 250 3.11 7.60 10.49
CA GLY A 250 2.25 8.70 10.95
C GLY A 250 0.83 8.21 11.21
N GLY A 251 0.56 7.67 12.39
CA GLY A 251 -0.79 7.16 12.68
C GLY A 251 -0.90 6.34 13.95
N ALA A 252 -0.07 6.65 14.94
CA ALA A 252 -0.35 6.35 16.31
C ALA A 252 0.04 7.60 17.11
N THR A 253 -0.88 8.52 17.31
CA THR A 253 -0.86 9.25 18.57
C THR A 253 -0.92 8.19 19.65
N ARG A 254 0.20 8.05 20.36
CA ARG A 254 0.28 7.28 21.61
C ARG A 254 -0.70 7.87 22.61
#